data_5b0233d28804605bcd6a4e9df006bc39
#
_entry.id   5b0233d28804605bcd6a4e9df006bc39
#
_cell.length_a   1.000
_cell.length_b   1.000
_cell.length_c   1.000
_cell.angle_alpha   90.00
_cell.angle_beta   90.00
_cell.angle_gamma   90.00
#
_symmetry.space_group_name_H-M   'P 1'
#
loop_
_entity.id
_entity.type
_entity.pdbx_description
1 polymer ?
#
loop_
_entity_poly.entity_id
_entity_poly.type
_entity_poly.pdbx_seq_one_letter_code
_entity_poly.pdbx_strand_id
1 'polypeptide(L)'
;MRDVDLVIEAAPEDYEIKRVIFQELDQVARPDVILASNTSSISLTQLGAVTKRPEKVIGMHFMNPPVVMQLVEIVRGLATVDETYHVVDALAKRMGKTTILAKDYAGFIVNRILLPMINEAIYALYEGVGGVEDIDQGMKLGSNQPMGP
;
A
#
# COMPACT_ATOMS: atom_id res chain seq x y z
N MET A 1 -21.46 -12.75 -1.02
CA MET A 1 -20.31 -12.48 -1.93
C MET A 1 -20.42 -13.12 -3.32
N ARG A 2 -21.61 -13.61 -3.72
CA ARG A 2 -21.77 -14.25 -5.05
C ARG A 2 -21.81 -13.25 -6.22
N ASP A 3 -22.04 -11.95 -5.93
CA ASP A 3 -22.31 -10.93 -6.96
C ASP A 3 -21.29 -9.77 -6.94
N VAL A 4 -20.09 -10.02 -6.39
CA VAL A 4 -19.00 -9.03 -6.39
C VAL A 4 -17.89 -9.47 -7.35
N ASP A 5 -17.23 -8.52 -7.99
CA ASP A 5 -16.13 -8.76 -8.94
C ASP A 5 -14.75 -8.48 -8.32
N LEU A 6 -14.74 -7.73 -7.23
CA LEU A 6 -13.53 -7.39 -6.49
C LEU A 6 -13.86 -7.20 -5.00
N VAL A 7 -12.95 -7.61 -4.13
CA VAL A 7 -13.00 -7.36 -2.68
C VAL A 7 -11.76 -6.57 -2.29
N ILE A 8 -11.94 -5.49 -1.52
CA ILE A 8 -10.84 -4.74 -0.92
C ILE A 8 -10.85 -5.01 0.59
N GLU A 9 -9.85 -5.73 1.07
CA GLU A 9 -9.64 -5.99 2.48
C GLU A 9 -8.94 -4.79 3.13
N ALA A 10 -9.46 -4.30 4.26
CA ALA A 10 -8.94 -3.18 5.04
C ALA A 10 -9.03 -3.46 6.55
N ALA A 11 -8.81 -4.69 6.96
CA ALA A 11 -8.75 -5.13 8.36
C ALA A 11 -7.45 -4.63 9.04
N PRO A 12 -7.31 -4.79 10.36
CA PRO A 12 -6.09 -4.42 11.08
C PRO A 12 -4.82 -4.97 10.44
N GLU A 13 -3.72 -4.22 10.58
CA GLU A 13 -2.42 -4.54 9.97
C GLU A 13 -1.71 -5.66 10.75
N ASP A 14 -2.28 -6.86 10.65
CA ASP A 14 -1.79 -8.10 11.26
C ASP A 14 -1.86 -9.23 10.22
N TYR A 15 -0.73 -9.92 10.02
CA TYR A 15 -0.63 -10.96 9.00
C TYR A 15 -1.61 -12.13 9.24
N GLU A 16 -1.74 -12.57 10.50
CA GLU A 16 -2.61 -13.72 10.81
C GLU A 16 -4.08 -13.39 10.60
N ILE A 17 -4.50 -12.17 10.94
CA ILE A 17 -5.85 -11.69 10.66
C ILE A 17 -6.11 -11.68 9.15
N LYS A 18 -5.23 -11.05 8.38
CA LYS A 18 -5.39 -10.95 6.92
C LYS A 18 -5.29 -12.31 6.24
N ARG A 19 -4.41 -13.19 6.70
CA ARG A 19 -4.28 -14.57 6.22
C ARG A 19 -5.61 -15.34 6.34
N VAL A 20 -6.23 -15.29 7.51
CA VAL A 20 -7.54 -15.95 7.74
C VAL A 20 -8.60 -15.35 6.81
N ILE A 21 -8.67 -14.02 6.71
CA ILE A 21 -9.62 -13.34 5.82
C ILE A 21 -9.43 -13.78 4.37
N PHE A 22 -8.18 -13.83 3.87
CA PHE A 22 -7.91 -14.24 2.48
C PHE A 22 -8.28 -15.71 2.23
N GLN A 23 -8.04 -16.61 3.19
CA GLN A 23 -8.46 -17.99 3.11
C GLN A 23 -9.99 -18.14 3.08
N GLU A 24 -10.72 -17.36 3.89
CA GLU A 24 -12.18 -17.34 3.87
C GLU A 24 -12.74 -16.75 2.57
N LEU A 25 -12.18 -15.62 2.12
CA LEU A 25 -12.55 -15.00 0.84
C LEU A 25 -12.34 -15.96 -0.34
N ASP A 26 -11.24 -16.71 -0.33
CA ASP A 26 -10.93 -17.69 -1.38
C ASP A 26 -11.96 -18.82 -1.44
N GLN A 27 -12.59 -19.16 -0.32
CA GLN A 27 -13.62 -20.21 -0.26
C GLN A 27 -15.01 -19.70 -0.68
N VAL A 28 -15.36 -18.45 -0.35
CA VAL A 28 -16.73 -17.94 -0.51
C VAL A 28 -16.92 -17.08 -1.76
N ALA A 29 -15.89 -16.48 -2.29
CA ALA A 29 -15.94 -15.71 -3.52
C ALA A 29 -15.83 -16.60 -4.75
N ARG A 30 -16.44 -16.16 -5.87
CA ARG A 30 -16.28 -16.84 -7.16
C ARG A 30 -14.79 -16.91 -7.55
N PRO A 31 -14.34 -17.89 -8.33
CA PRO A 31 -12.93 -18.07 -8.71
C PRO A 31 -12.33 -16.89 -9.51
N ASP A 32 -13.16 -16.11 -10.19
CA ASP A 32 -12.79 -14.98 -11.02
C ASP A 32 -12.62 -13.66 -10.23
N VAL A 33 -13.07 -13.60 -8.97
CA VAL A 33 -13.01 -12.40 -8.13
C VAL A 33 -11.57 -12.05 -7.76
N ILE A 34 -11.23 -10.76 -7.94
CA ILE A 34 -9.95 -10.20 -7.50
C ILE A 34 -10.00 -9.93 -5.99
N LEU A 35 -8.94 -10.31 -5.29
CA LEU A 35 -8.78 -10.07 -3.86
C LEU A 35 -7.68 -9.02 -3.66
N ALA A 36 -8.07 -7.81 -3.28
CA ALA A 36 -7.15 -6.72 -3.00
C ALA A 36 -6.98 -6.51 -1.50
N SER A 37 -5.79 -6.13 -1.05
CA SER A 37 -5.52 -5.71 0.32
C SER A 37 -5.08 -4.24 0.38
N ASN A 38 -5.57 -3.52 1.38
CA ASN A 38 -5.11 -2.16 1.72
C ASN A 38 -3.92 -2.19 2.70
N THR A 39 -3.21 -3.29 2.80
CA THR A 39 -2.03 -3.38 3.67
C THR A 39 -0.99 -2.33 3.30
N SER A 40 -0.26 -1.84 4.31
CA SER A 40 0.87 -0.91 4.14
C SER A 40 2.24 -1.59 4.18
N SER A 41 2.32 -2.83 4.68
CA SER A 41 3.60 -3.48 4.97
C SER A 41 3.62 -5.00 4.77
N ILE A 42 2.45 -5.66 4.77
CA ILE A 42 2.34 -7.12 4.66
C ILE A 42 2.49 -7.53 3.19
N SER A 43 3.28 -8.58 2.95
CA SER A 43 3.56 -9.09 1.60
C SER A 43 2.31 -9.63 0.92
N LEU A 44 2.01 -9.07 -0.25
CA LEU A 44 0.93 -9.56 -1.14
C LEU A 44 1.24 -10.96 -1.69
N THR A 45 2.51 -11.27 -1.86
CA THR A 45 2.96 -12.61 -2.25
C THR A 45 2.59 -13.65 -1.19
N GLN A 46 2.79 -13.33 0.10
CA GLN A 46 2.40 -14.21 1.20
C GLN A 46 0.87 -14.35 1.31
N LEU A 47 0.12 -13.24 1.15
CA LEU A 47 -1.34 -13.29 1.13
C LEU A 47 -1.87 -14.08 -0.08
N GLY A 48 -1.24 -13.95 -1.24
CA GLY A 48 -1.57 -14.74 -2.42
C GLY A 48 -1.33 -16.24 -2.23
N ALA A 49 -0.24 -16.60 -1.58
CA ALA A 49 0.17 -17.98 -1.35
C ALA A 49 -0.80 -18.80 -0.48
N VAL A 50 -1.66 -18.15 0.31
CA VAL A 50 -2.68 -18.84 1.13
C VAL A 50 -4.01 -19.01 0.41
N THR A 51 -4.13 -18.56 -0.85
CA THR A 51 -5.30 -18.70 -1.71
C THR A 51 -5.04 -19.66 -2.86
N LYS A 52 -6.10 -20.09 -3.55
CA LYS A 52 -6.02 -20.89 -4.78
C LYS A 52 -5.94 -20.04 -6.05
N ARG A 53 -5.89 -18.71 -5.89
CA ARG A 53 -5.87 -17.71 -6.98
C ARG A 53 -4.80 -16.63 -6.75
N PRO A 54 -3.52 -16.98 -6.50
CA PRO A 54 -2.48 -16.00 -6.20
C PRO A 54 -2.29 -14.98 -7.32
N GLU A 55 -2.64 -15.32 -8.56
CA GLU A 55 -2.60 -14.44 -9.74
C GLU A 55 -3.66 -13.32 -9.67
N LYS A 56 -4.69 -13.47 -8.84
CA LYS A 56 -5.77 -12.50 -8.60
C LYS A 56 -5.64 -11.76 -7.27
N VAL A 57 -4.53 -11.94 -6.57
CA VAL A 57 -4.22 -11.21 -5.33
C VAL A 57 -3.34 -10.01 -5.66
N ILE A 58 -3.71 -8.83 -5.14
CA ILE A 58 -3.04 -7.55 -5.43
C ILE A 58 -3.17 -6.58 -4.25
N GLY A 59 -2.25 -5.63 -4.12
CA GLY A 59 -2.36 -4.52 -3.19
C GLY A 59 -3.07 -3.31 -3.81
N MET A 60 -3.98 -2.72 -3.05
CA MET A 60 -4.55 -1.38 -3.29
C MET A 60 -4.29 -0.54 -2.05
N HIS A 61 -3.07 0.01 -1.95
CA HIS A 61 -2.65 0.77 -0.78
C HIS A 61 -3.11 2.22 -0.89
N PHE A 62 -4.17 2.55 -0.18
CA PHE A 62 -4.70 3.90 -0.08
C PHE A 62 -3.94 4.71 0.95
N MET A 63 -3.62 5.97 0.63
CA MET A 63 -3.08 6.91 1.60
C MET A 63 -4.18 7.41 2.55
N ASN A 64 -3.86 7.60 3.82
CA ASN A 64 -4.82 8.03 4.84
C ASN A 64 -4.83 9.57 4.97
N PRO A 65 -5.98 10.25 4.98
CA PRO A 65 -7.36 9.74 4.82
C PRO A 65 -7.70 9.43 3.35
N PRO A 66 -8.29 8.27 3.04
CA PRO A 66 -8.49 7.85 1.64
C PRO A 66 -9.45 8.74 0.85
N VAL A 67 -10.32 9.48 1.52
CA VAL A 67 -11.25 10.43 0.87
C VAL A 67 -10.57 11.73 0.41
N VAL A 68 -9.42 12.08 1.00
CA VAL A 68 -8.66 13.30 0.72
C VAL A 68 -7.46 13.01 -0.19
N MET A 69 -6.71 11.97 0.16
CA MET A 69 -5.47 11.63 -0.52
C MET A 69 -5.75 11.04 -1.90
N GLN A 70 -5.10 11.58 -2.91
CA GLN A 70 -5.35 11.18 -4.30
C GLN A 70 -4.60 9.92 -4.73
N LEU A 71 -3.50 9.59 -4.04
CA LEU A 71 -2.63 8.48 -4.43
C LEU A 71 -3.17 7.12 -3.98
N VAL A 72 -3.07 6.14 -4.86
CA VAL A 72 -3.15 4.71 -4.55
C VAL A 72 -1.92 4.01 -5.13
N GLU A 73 -1.16 3.32 -4.29
CA GLU A 73 -0.12 2.41 -4.75
C GLU A 73 -0.75 1.06 -5.10
N ILE A 74 -0.62 0.65 -6.35
CA ILE A 74 -1.02 -0.69 -6.77
C ILE A 74 0.21 -1.59 -6.65
N VAL A 75 0.11 -2.60 -5.79
CA VAL A 75 1.24 -3.44 -5.43
C VAL A 75 1.05 -4.85 -5.97
N ARG A 76 1.99 -5.28 -6.81
CA ARG A 76 1.95 -6.62 -7.40
C ARG A 76 2.78 -7.60 -6.57
N GLY A 77 2.13 -8.67 -6.08
CA GLY A 77 2.82 -9.86 -5.59
C GLY A 77 3.49 -10.62 -6.75
N LEU A 78 4.31 -11.59 -6.43
CA LEU A 78 5.07 -12.36 -7.43
C LEU A 78 4.20 -13.07 -8.47
N ALA A 79 3.01 -13.55 -8.06
CA ALA A 79 2.10 -14.27 -8.94
C ALA A 79 1.08 -13.37 -9.63
N THR A 80 0.90 -12.10 -9.20
CA THR A 80 -0.12 -11.20 -9.74
C THR A 80 0.07 -11.00 -11.24
N VAL A 81 -0.95 -11.33 -12.04
CA VAL A 81 -0.91 -11.20 -13.51
C VAL A 81 -1.25 -9.80 -13.98
N ASP A 82 -0.88 -9.47 -15.22
CA ASP A 82 -1.11 -8.16 -15.83
C ASP A 82 -2.62 -7.83 -15.90
N GLU A 83 -3.45 -8.80 -16.20
CA GLU A 83 -4.90 -8.61 -16.26
C GLU A 83 -5.46 -8.09 -14.92
N THR A 84 -5.07 -8.71 -13.81
CA THR A 84 -5.46 -8.28 -12.45
C THR A 84 -5.03 -6.85 -12.19
N TYR A 85 -3.77 -6.51 -12.54
CA TYR A 85 -3.25 -5.15 -12.41
C TYR A 85 -4.07 -4.15 -13.21
N HIS A 86 -4.33 -4.42 -14.49
CA HIS A 86 -5.06 -3.48 -15.35
C HIS A 86 -6.49 -3.22 -14.89
N VAL A 87 -7.18 -4.25 -14.41
CA VAL A 87 -8.54 -4.09 -13.86
C VAL A 87 -8.53 -3.18 -12.63
N VAL A 88 -7.60 -3.42 -11.71
CA VAL A 88 -7.50 -2.65 -10.45
C VAL A 88 -7.03 -1.21 -10.71
N ASP A 89 -6.08 -1.00 -11.61
CA ASP A 89 -5.62 0.31 -12.04
C ASP A 89 -6.75 1.14 -12.65
N ALA A 90 -7.52 0.53 -13.57
CA ALA A 90 -8.67 1.18 -14.18
C ALA A 90 -9.76 1.52 -13.16
N LEU A 91 -10.01 0.64 -12.18
CA LEU A 91 -10.96 0.89 -11.10
C LEU A 91 -10.51 2.07 -10.23
N ALA A 92 -9.25 2.08 -9.77
CA ALA A 92 -8.72 3.17 -8.96
C ALA A 92 -8.81 4.53 -9.69
N LYS A 93 -8.49 4.57 -10.97
CA LYS A 93 -8.66 5.79 -11.81
C LYS A 93 -10.11 6.22 -11.93
N ARG A 94 -11.06 5.30 -12.06
CA ARG A 94 -12.51 5.61 -12.06
C ARG A 94 -12.98 6.15 -10.70
N MET A 95 -12.33 5.79 -9.60
CA MET A 95 -12.55 6.36 -8.27
C MET A 95 -11.92 7.76 -8.10
N GLY A 96 -11.35 8.34 -9.16
CA GLY A 96 -10.67 9.65 -9.12
C GLY A 96 -9.28 9.62 -8.51
N LYS A 97 -8.65 8.43 -8.42
CA LYS A 97 -7.30 8.28 -7.85
C LYS A 97 -6.23 8.37 -8.93
N THR A 98 -5.07 8.88 -8.53
CA THR A 98 -3.82 8.72 -9.27
C THR A 98 -3.14 7.45 -8.79
N THR A 99 -2.72 6.61 -9.73
CA THR A 99 -2.11 5.32 -9.41
C THR A 99 -0.62 5.32 -9.69
N ILE A 100 0.14 4.62 -8.86
CA ILE A 100 1.53 4.24 -9.15
C ILE A 100 1.66 2.72 -8.98
N LEU A 101 2.58 2.13 -9.73
CA LEU A 101 2.86 0.70 -9.64
C LEU A 101 4.05 0.46 -8.72
N ALA A 102 3.86 -0.36 -7.70
CA ALA A 102 4.91 -0.83 -6.81
C ALA A 102 5.09 -2.34 -6.90
N LYS A 103 6.28 -2.82 -6.58
CA LYS A 103 6.54 -4.24 -6.31
C LYS A 103 6.32 -4.54 -4.83
N ASP A 104 6.10 -5.81 -4.53
CA ASP A 104 5.86 -6.33 -3.17
C ASP A 104 7.16 -6.33 -2.34
N TYR A 105 7.60 -5.14 -1.96
CA TYR A 105 8.71 -4.91 -1.03
C TYR A 105 8.22 -4.15 0.19
N ALA A 106 8.88 -4.35 1.34
CA ALA A 106 8.51 -3.72 2.61
C ALA A 106 8.40 -2.18 2.47
N GLY A 107 7.20 -1.63 2.82
CA GLY A 107 6.90 -0.20 2.74
C GLY A 107 6.60 0.32 1.34
N PHE A 108 6.55 -0.55 0.33
CA PHE A 108 6.28 -0.25 -1.08
C PHE A 108 7.16 0.91 -1.61
N ILE A 109 6.60 2.00 -2.11
CA ILE A 109 7.37 3.18 -2.53
C ILE A 109 7.31 4.27 -1.47
N VAL A 110 6.11 4.68 -1.07
CA VAL A 110 5.93 5.87 -0.21
C VAL A 110 6.55 5.65 1.17
N ASN A 111 6.15 4.61 1.88
CA ASN A 111 6.66 4.33 3.22
C ASN A 111 8.14 3.94 3.22
N ARG A 112 8.60 3.27 2.15
CA ARG A 112 10.01 2.91 1.97
C ARG A 112 10.93 4.11 1.93
N ILE A 113 10.45 5.25 1.43
CA ILE A 113 11.21 6.50 1.34
C ILE A 113 10.93 7.38 2.57
N LEU A 114 9.65 7.54 2.92
CA LEU A 114 9.23 8.45 3.97
C LEU A 114 9.75 8.06 5.35
N LEU A 115 9.65 6.79 5.73
CA LEU A 115 10.07 6.35 7.07
C LEU A 115 11.58 6.51 7.32
N PRO A 116 12.49 6.14 6.39
CA PRO A 116 13.90 6.44 6.55
C PRO A 116 14.20 7.94 6.56
N MET A 117 13.47 8.76 5.80
CA MET A 117 13.65 10.22 5.82
C MET A 117 13.32 10.79 7.21
N ILE A 118 12.19 10.39 7.80
CA ILE A 118 11.81 10.81 9.16
C ILE A 118 12.84 10.32 10.17
N ASN A 119 13.25 9.06 10.06
CA ASN A 119 14.24 8.47 10.95
C ASN A 119 15.59 9.21 10.85
N GLU A 120 16.01 9.59 9.65
CA GLU A 120 17.26 10.36 9.43
C GLU A 120 17.17 11.76 10.04
N ALA A 121 16.02 12.42 9.97
CA ALA A 121 15.81 13.70 10.63
C ALA A 121 15.92 13.59 12.16
N ILE A 122 15.42 12.49 12.74
CA ILE A 122 15.58 12.20 14.17
C ILE A 122 17.08 11.99 14.53
N TYR A 123 17.84 11.29 13.69
CA TYR A 123 19.28 11.14 13.89
C TYR A 123 20.03 12.47 13.77
N ALA A 124 19.69 13.31 12.78
CA ALA A 124 20.29 14.63 12.63
C ALA A 124 20.05 15.50 13.88
N LEU A 125 18.85 15.43 14.47
CA LEU A 125 18.56 16.08 15.75
C LEU A 125 19.40 15.49 16.90
N TYR A 126 19.47 14.18 17.01
CA TYR A 126 20.21 13.47 18.05
C TYR A 126 21.70 13.75 17.99
N GLU A 127 22.28 13.84 16.80
CA GLU A 127 23.70 14.15 16.56
C GLU A 127 24.04 15.64 16.68
N GLY A 128 23.04 16.49 16.87
CA GLY A 128 23.22 17.94 17.02
C GLY A 128 23.57 18.67 15.74
N VAL A 129 23.18 18.13 14.58
CA VAL A 129 23.36 18.79 13.27
C VAL A 129 22.56 20.08 13.22
N GLY A 130 21.37 20.13 13.83
CA GLY A 130 20.52 21.31 13.95
C GLY A 130 19.40 21.08 14.97
N GLY A 131 18.73 22.16 15.37
CA GLY A 131 17.51 22.10 16.18
C GLY A 131 16.30 21.65 15.35
N VAL A 132 15.19 21.29 16.02
CA VAL A 132 13.94 20.86 15.36
C VAL A 132 13.49 21.88 14.32
N GLU A 133 13.45 23.17 14.69
CA GLU A 133 13.00 24.25 13.81
C GLU A 133 13.92 24.42 12.59
N ASP A 134 15.23 24.28 12.77
CA ASP A 134 16.21 24.42 11.68
C ASP A 134 16.12 23.24 10.70
N ILE A 135 15.93 22.03 11.21
CA ILE A 135 15.74 20.82 10.39
C ILE A 135 14.45 20.95 9.57
N ASP A 136 13.33 21.33 10.22
CA ASP A 136 12.05 21.53 9.54
C ASP A 136 12.13 22.62 8.47
N GLN A 137 12.73 23.77 8.79
CA GLN A 137 12.90 24.85 7.84
C GLN A 137 13.85 24.48 6.70
N GLY A 138 14.94 23.79 7.02
CA GLY A 138 15.87 23.29 6.02
C GLY A 138 15.18 22.39 4.99
N MET A 139 14.35 21.46 5.43
CA MET A 139 13.62 20.55 4.53
C MET A 139 12.48 21.26 3.78
N LYS A 140 11.77 22.18 4.43
CA LYS A 140 10.71 22.97 3.78
C LYS A 140 11.24 23.89 2.71
N LEU A 141 12.29 24.67 3.01
CA LEU A 141 12.79 25.69 2.11
C LEU A 141 13.90 25.20 1.19
N GLY A 142 14.73 24.26 1.64
CA GLY A 142 15.83 23.69 0.87
C GLY A 142 15.42 22.62 -0.15
N SER A 143 14.35 21.86 0.15
CA SER A 143 13.82 20.81 -0.74
C SER A 143 12.35 20.97 -1.12
N ASN A 144 11.76 22.13 -0.80
CA ASN A 144 10.37 22.47 -1.14
C ASN A 144 9.34 21.47 -0.63
N GLN A 145 9.57 20.90 0.55
CA GLN A 145 8.59 20.01 1.18
C GLN A 145 7.43 20.82 1.79
N PRO A 146 6.19 20.27 1.80
CA PRO A 146 5.03 20.97 2.34
C PRO A 146 5.10 21.15 3.86
N MET A 147 5.88 20.33 4.54
CA MET A 147 6.09 20.33 6.00
C MET A 147 7.49 19.79 6.33
N GLY A 148 7.93 19.95 7.57
CA GLY A 148 9.14 19.30 8.08
C GLY A 148 8.98 17.78 8.21
N PRO A 149 10.07 17.06 8.32
CA PRO A 149 10.08 15.60 8.43
C PRO A 149 9.52 15.04 9.73
#